data_2235491568986d57c9da55077b618f78
#
_entry.id   2235491568986d57c9da55077b618f78
#
_cell.length_a   1.000
_cell.length_b   1.000
_cell.length_c   1.000
_cell.angle_alpha   90.00
_cell.angle_beta   90.00
_cell.angle_gamma   90.00
#
_symmetry.space_group_name_H-M   'P 1'
#
loop_
_entity.id
_entity.type
_entity.pdbx_description
1 polymer ?
#
loop_
_entity_poly.entity_id
_entity_poly.type
_entity_poly.pdbx_seq_one_letter_code
_entity_poly.pdbx_strand_id
1 'polypeptide(L)'
;MKLYVNCITSGAGLRRDIKELIPEMNLRRRMSRVVKSGVAAGIESLLEFGDRAAVEAVVTATGLGCIADSEKFLDSLIANEERMLNPTPFIQSTFNTVGAQIALLRGLHCYNTTYANRW
;
A
#
# COMPACT_ATOMS: atom_id res chain seq x y z
N MET A 1 -22.92 15.91 -11.80
CA MET A 1 -21.48 15.62 -11.86
C MET A 1 -21.27 14.38 -12.70
N LYS A 2 -20.36 14.38 -13.64
CA LYS A 2 -19.98 13.20 -14.41
C LYS A 2 -18.68 12.65 -13.85
N LEU A 3 -18.62 11.36 -13.60
CA LEU A 3 -17.42 10.65 -13.17
C LEU A 3 -16.91 9.79 -14.35
N TYR A 4 -15.61 9.80 -14.53
CA TYR A 4 -14.95 9.03 -15.58
C TYR A 4 -13.96 8.06 -14.93
N VAL A 5 -13.89 6.85 -15.44
CA VAL A 5 -12.88 5.85 -15.08
C VAL A 5 -11.88 5.76 -16.21
N ASN A 6 -10.65 6.23 -15.98
CA ASN A 6 -9.59 6.25 -17.00
C ASN A 6 -8.88 4.89 -17.12
N CYS A 7 -8.64 4.22 -16.01
CA CYS A 7 -8.00 2.91 -15.99
C CYS A 7 -8.47 2.08 -14.79
N ILE A 8 -8.39 0.77 -14.93
CA ILE A 8 -8.68 -0.19 -13.86
C ILE A 8 -7.56 -1.22 -13.86
N THR A 9 -6.94 -1.44 -12.71
CA THR A 9 -5.92 -2.48 -12.51
C THR A 9 -6.31 -3.39 -11.34
N SER A 10 -5.81 -4.60 -11.38
CA SER A 10 -6.01 -5.61 -10.35
C SER A 10 -4.67 -6.17 -9.91
N GLY A 11 -4.49 -6.39 -8.61
CA GLY A 11 -3.27 -7.01 -8.08
C GLY A 11 -3.02 -8.44 -8.56
N ALA A 12 -4.05 -9.11 -9.07
CA ALA A 12 -3.95 -10.43 -9.69
C ALA A 12 -3.71 -10.37 -11.21
N GLY A 13 -3.91 -9.21 -11.84
CA GLY A 13 -3.82 -9.00 -13.28
C GLY A 13 -2.88 -7.86 -13.65
N LEU A 14 -1.74 -7.75 -12.98
CA LEU A 14 -0.71 -6.78 -13.31
C LEU A 14 -0.10 -7.08 -14.68
N ARG A 15 0.07 -6.04 -15.50
CA ARG A 15 0.71 -6.13 -16.82
C ARG A 15 2.23 -6.06 -16.73
N ARG A 16 2.75 -5.38 -15.68
CA ARG A 16 4.19 -5.22 -15.41
C ARG A 16 4.62 -6.12 -14.27
N ASP A 17 5.90 -6.50 -14.28
CA ASP A 17 6.49 -7.22 -13.14
C ASP A 17 6.48 -6.33 -11.88
N ILE A 18 6.21 -6.93 -10.74
CA ILE A 18 6.27 -6.24 -9.43
C ILE A 18 7.65 -5.60 -9.20
N LYS A 19 8.72 -6.16 -9.76
CA LYS A 19 10.07 -5.60 -9.67
C LYS A 19 10.22 -4.28 -10.44
N GLU A 20 9.46 -4.11 -11.50
CA GLU A 20 9.43 -2.85 -12.26
C GLU A 20 8.59 -1.79 -11.54
N LEU A 21 7.45 -2.21 -10.96
CA LEU A 21 6.54 -1.33 -10.23
C LEU A 21 7.13 -0.86 -8.89
N ILE A 22 7.84 -1.74 -8.19
CA ILE A 22 8.50 -1.47 -6.92
C ILE A 22 9.98 -1.88 -7.06
N PRO A 23 10.85 -1.03 -7.62
CA PRO A 23 12.23 -1.40 -7.96
C PRO A 23 13.08 -1.74 -6.74
N GLU A 24 12.86 -1.08 -5.62
CA GLU A 24 13.67 -1.24 -4.42
C GLU A 24 13.43 -2.61 -3.76
N MET A 25 14.43 -3.48 -3.84
CA MET A 25 14.35 -4.86 -3.33
C MET A 25 14.10 -4.91 -1.81
N ASN A 26 14.76 -4.06 -1.05
CA ASN A 26 14.63 -4.04 0.40
C ASN A 26 13.23 -3.63 0.83
N LEU A 27 12.64 -2.66 0.14
CA LEU A 27 11.26 -2.24 0.36
C LEU A 27 10.27 -3.36 0.02
N ARG A 28 10.44 -4.01 -1.16
CA ARG A 28 9.59 -5.14 -1.57
C ARG A 28 9.61 -6.31 -0.59
N ARG A 29 10.78 -6.62 -0.02
CA ARG A 29 10.93 -7.72 0.95
C ARG A 29 10.21 -7.44 2.26
N ARG A 30 10.12 -6.18 2.66
CA ARG A 30 9.45 -5.78 3.89
C ARG A 30 7.93 -5.73 3.78
N MET A 31 7.40 -5.58 2.57
CA MET A 31 5.97 -5.51 2.31
C MET A 31 5.32 -6.88 2.45
N SER A 32 4.22 -6.96 3.20
CA SER A 32 3.33 -8.11 3.21
C SER A 32 2.67 -8.29 1.83
N ARG A 33 2.04 -9.43 1.61
CA ARG A 33 1.39 -9.73 0.34
C ARG A 33 0.33 -8.69 -0.03
N VAL A 34 -0.50 -8.30 0.93
CA VAL A 34 -1.58 -7.32 0.73
C VAL A 34 -1.02 -5.95 0.37
N VAL A 35 -0.05 -5.46 1.15
CA VAL A 35 0.61 -4.17 0.89
C VAL A 35 1.27 -4.18 -0.48
N LYS A 36 2.03 -5.22 -0.81
CA LYS A 36 2.71 -5.34 -2.09
C LYS A 36 1.75 -5.32 -3.27
N SER A 37 0.66 -6.09 -3.20
CA SER A 37 -0.35 -6.14 -4.27
C SER A 37 -1.07 -4.81 -4.43
N GLY A 38 -1.46 -4.17 -3.33
CA GLY A 38 -2.14 -2.88 -3.36
C GLY A 38 -1.25 -1.76 -3.92
N VAL A 39 0.00 -1.70 -3.46
CA VAL A 39 0.98 -0.72 -3.96
C VAL A 39 1.27 -0.94 -5.43
N ALA A 40 1.51 -2.18 -5.86
CA ALA A 40 1.79 -2.50 -7.26
C ALA A 40 0.61 -2.13 -8.17
N ALA A 41 -0.62 -2.48 -7.80
CA ALA A 41 -1.81 -2.14 -8.56
C ALA A 41 -2.02 -0.62 -8.66
N GLY A 42 -1.83 0.11 -7.57
CA GLY A 42 -1.94 1.57 -7.56
C GLY A 42 -0.88 2.24 -8.43
N ILE A 43 0.37 1.78 -8.37
CA ILE A 43 1.44 2.31 -9.22
C ILE A 43 1.19 2.01 -10.69
N GLU A 44 0.72 0.81 -11.03
CA GLU A 44 0.39 0.46 -12.42
C GLU A 44 -0.74 1.33 -12.96
N SER A 45 -1.81 1.56 -12.18
CA SER A 45 -2.87 2.49 -12.54
C SER A 45 -2.35 3.90 -12.83
N LEU A 46 -1.45 4.41 -12.00
CA LEU A 46 -0.85 5.73 -12.19
C LEU A 46 0.02 5.79 -13.46
N LEU A 47 0.74 4.71 -13.77
CA LEU A 47 1.56 4.62 -14.98
C LEU A 47 0.68 4.55 -16.24
N GLU A 48 -0.45 3.87 -16.19
CA GLU A 48 -1.41 3.80 -17.30
C GLU A 48 -2.12 5.14 -17.51
N PHE A 49 -2.45 5.84 -16.44
CA PHE A 49 -3.03 7.19 -16.52
C PHE A 49 -2.04 8.19 -17.13
N GLY A 50 -0.76 8.08 -16.79
CA GLY A 50 0.35 8.83 -17.40
C GLY A 50 0.54 10.26 -16.87
N ASP A 51 -0.49 10.95 -16.41
CA ASP A 51 -0.40 12.31 -15.88
C ASP A 51 -0.39 12.32 -14.34
N ARG A 52 0.80 12.25 -13.78
CA ARG A 52 0.99 12.29 -12.31
C ARG A 52 0.59 13.66 -11.73
N ALA A 53 0.75 14.74 -12.47
CA ALA A 53 0.47 16.09 -11.98
C ALA A 53 -1.04 16.34 -11.80
N ALA A 54 -1.88 15.59 -12.52
CA ALA A 54 -3.33 15.66 -12.40
C ALA A 54 -3.88 14.85 -11.21
N VAL A 55 -3.03 14.15 -10.44
CA VAL A 55 -3.48 13.36 -9.26
C VAL A 55 -3.66 14.29 -8.07
N GLU A 56 -4.89 14.56 -7.70
CA GLU A 56 -5.25 15.44 -6.59
C GLU A 56 -5.48 14.70 -5.28
N ALA A 57 -5.77 13.40 -5.34
CA ALA A 57 -5.99 12.58 -4.15
C ALA A 57 -5.62 11.11 -4.37
N VAL A 58 -5.12 10.48 -3.31
CA VAL A 58 -5.02 9.02 -3.17
C VAL A 58 -6.02 8.59 -2.09
N VAL A 59 -7.02 7.83 -2.49
CA VAL A 59 -8.04 7.32 -1.58
C VAL A 59 -7.97 5.80 -1.59
N THR A 60 -7.75 5.22 -0.42
CA THR A 60 -7.75 3.77 -0.23
C THR A 60 -8.92 3.35 0.64
N ALA A 61 -9.41 2.15 0.44
CA ALA A 61 -10.43 1.54 1.28
C ALA A 61 -10.05 0.10 1.62
N THR A 62 -10.28 -0.29 2.86
CA THR A 62 -9.97 -1.64 3.34
C THR A 62 -10.96 -2.07 4.43
N GLY A 63 -11.27 -3.36 4.48
CA GLY A 63 -12.07 -3.92 5.57
C GLY A 63 -11.23 -4.30 6.79
N LEU A 64 -10.08 -4.92 6.58
CA LEU A 64 -9.24 -5.48 7.65
C LEU A 64 -7.86 -4.81 7.75
N GLY A 65 -7.55 -3.87 6.87
CA GLY A 65 -6.23 -3.24 6.84
C GLY A 65 -5.12 -4.25 6.56
N CYS A 66 -3.99 -4.03 7.21
CA CYS A 66 -2.82 -4.90 7.12
C CYS A 66 -2.78 -5.90 8.31
N ILE A 67 -3.86 -6.68 8.48
CA ILE A 67 -4.06 -7.55 9.64
C ILE A 67 -2.91 -8.54 9.85
N ALA A 68 -2.34 -9.08 8.78
CA ALA A 68 -1.20 -10.00 8.87
C ALA A 68 0.07 -9.34 9.45
N ASP A 69 0.26 -8.06 9.22
CA ASP A 69 1.37 -7.31 9.80
C ASP A 69 1.08 -6.94 11.26
N SER A 70 -0.18 -6.65 11.58
CA SER A 70 -0.63 -6.44 12.97
C SER A 70 -0.45 -7.72 13.81
N GLU A 71 -0.84 -8.87 13.28
CA GLU A 71 -0.66 -10.16 13.92
C GLU A 71 0.82 -10.45 14.19
N LYS A 72 1.69 -10.31 13.18
CA LYS A 72 3.14 -10.47 13.36
C LYS A 72 3.74 -9.56 14.41
N PHE A 73 3.25 -8.31 14.46
CA PHE A 73 3.72 -7.36 15.47
C PHE A 73 3.31 -7.78 16.88
N LEU A 74 2.04 -8.16 17.06
CA LEU A 74 1.51 -8.62 18.35
C LEU A 74 2.17 -9.91 18.81
N ASP A 75 2.37 -10.88 17.93
CA ASP A 75 3.08 -12.13 18.24
C ASP A 75 4.53 -11.84 18.69
N SER A 76 5.20 -10.94 17.99
CA SER A 76 6.56 -10.51 18.36
C SER A 76 6.59 -9.80 19.72
N LEU A 77 5.59 -8.99 20.01
CA LEU A 77 5.46 -8.27 21.28
C LEU A 77 5.28 -9.25 22.45
N ILE A 78 4.43 -10.26 22.28
CA ILE A 78 4.20 -11.29 23.29
C ILE A 78 5.45 -12.17 23.47
N ALA A 79 6.02 -12.64 22.36
CA ALA A 79 7.17 -13.56 22.40
C ALA A 79 8.44 -12.94 22.99
N ASN A 80 8.63 -11.64 22.83
CA ASN A 80 9.82 -10.91 23.30
C ASN A 80 9.58 -10.11 24.59
N GLU A 81 8.47 -10.34 25.27
CA GLU A 81 8.14 -9.58 26.50
C GLU A 81 8.30 -8.05 26.33
N GLU A 82 7.80 -7.54 25.20
CA GLU A 82 7.88 -6.12 24.81
C GLU A 82 9.31 -5.58 24.59
N ARG A 83 10.30 -6.47 24.45
CA ARG A 83 11.69 -6.10 24.24
C ARG A 83 12.14 -6.36 22.82
N MET A 84 13.12 -5.58 22.34
CA MET A 84 13.79 -5.78 21.04
C MET A 84 12.83 -5.97 19.86
N LEU A 85 11.75 -5.19 19.81
CA LEU A 85 10.72 -5.30 18.78
C LEU A 85 11.25 -4.84 17.42
N ASN A 86 10.91 -5.60 16.38
CA ASN A 86 11.18 -5.17 15.01
C ASN A 86 10.15 -4.10 14.60
N PRO A 87 10.57 -2.87 14.24
CA PRO A 87 9.65 -1.80 13.89
C PRO A 87 8.92 -2.03 12.56
N THR A 88 9.43 -2.89 11.69
CA THR A 88 8.87 -3.10 10.34
C THR A 88 7.42 -3.58 10.35
N PRO A 89 7.04 -4.64 11.09
CA PRO A 89 5.64 -5.05 11.17
C PRO A 89 4.73 -3.95 11.74
N PHE A 90 5.20 -3.18 12.72
CA PHE A 90 4.44 -2.05 13.26
C PHE A 90 4.15 -1.00 12.20
N ILE A 91 5.17 -0.54 11.47
CA ILE A 91 5.03 0.45 10.40
C ILE A 91 4.08 -0.06 9.31
N GLN A 92 4.16 -1.35 8.96
CA GLN A 92 3.33 -1.96 7.93
C GLN A 92 1.89 -2.26 8.39
N SER A 93 1.62 -2.28 9.69
CA SER A 93 0.30 -2.61 10.24
C SER A 93 -0.72 -1.48 10.13
N THR A 94 -0.27 -0.25 9.87
CA THR A 94 -1.16 0.91 9.80
C THR A 94 -2.07 0.86 8.57
N PHE A 95 -3.32 1.30 8.73
CA PHE A 95 -4.33 1.26 7.66
C PHE A 95 -3.93 2.04 6.41
N ASN A 96 -3.19 3.14 6.57
CA ASN A 96 -2.78 4.00 5.47
C ASN A 96 -1.51 3.55 4.75
N THR A 97 -0.92 2.44 5.11
CA THR A 97 0.37 1.96 4.56
C THR A 97 0.36 1.89 3.03
N VAL A 98 -0.69 1.34 2.42
CA VAL A 98 -0.76 1.21 0.95
C VAL A 98 -0.77 2.58 0.28
N GLY A 99 -1.67 3.48 0.68
CA GLY A 99 -1.76 4.83 0.11
C GLY A 99 -0.50 5.65 0.34
N ALA A 100 0.10 5.55 1.53
CA ALA A 100 1.35 6.24 1.85
C ALA A 100 2.53 5.75 1.01
N GLN A 101 2.66 4.43 0.80
CA GLN A 101 3.71 3.86 -0.04
C GLN A 101 3.56 4.26 -1.52
N ILE A 102 2.34 4.30 -2.05
CA ILE A 102 2.07 4.80 -3.41
C ILE A 102 2.52 6.25 -3.52
N ALA A 103 2.12 7.10 -2.58
CA ALA A 103 2.47 8.52 -2.58
C ALA A 103 4.00 8.72 -2.52
N LEU A 104 4.70 8.00 -1.63
CA LEU A 104 6.15 8.06 -1.50
C LEU A 104 6.87 7.63 -2.78
N LEU A 105 6.52 6.46 -3.31
CA LEU A 105 7.19 5.89 -4.49
C LEU A 105 6.95 6.72 -5.76
N ARG A 106 5.84 7.42 -5.84
CA ARG A 106 5.50 8.27 -6.99
C ARG A 106 5.73 9.76 -6.77
N GLY A 107 6.20 10.16 -5.57
CA GLY A 107 6.43 11.55 -5.22
C GLY A 107 5.15 12.39 -5.31
N LEU A 108 4.03 11.85 -4.81
CA LEU A 108 2.74 12.55 -4.79
C LEU A 108 2.63 13.35 -3.49
N HIS A 109 2.29 14.63 -3.61
CA HIS A 109 2.05 15.55 -2.48
C HIS A 109 0.58 15.95 -2.41
N CYS A 110 -0.31 15.07 -2.84
CA CYS A 110 -1.75 15.29 -2.85
C CYS A 110 -2.41 14.79 -1.56
N TYR A 111 -3.71 15.05 -1.44
CA TYR A 111 -4.51 14.51 -0.35
C TYR A 111 -4.42 12.98 -0.32
N ASN A 112 -4.24 12.41 0.87
CA ASN A 112 -4.11 10.96 1.03
C ASN A 112 -4.94 10.52 2.22
N THR A 113 -5.87 9.61 2.01
CA THR A 113 -6.74 9.09 3.07
C THR A 113 -7.04 7.61 2.88
N THR A 114 -7.31 6.94 3.99
CA THR A 114 -7.74 5.55 4.00
C THR A 114 -9.01 5.40 4.81
N TYR A 115 -10.02 4.81 4.19
CA TYR A 115 -11.24 4.41 4.87
C TYR A 115 -11.13 2.95 5.29
N ALA A 116 -11.20 2.72 6.59
CA ALA A 116 -11.26 1.39 7.16
C ALA A 116 -12.65 1.18 7.75
N ASN A 117 -13.42 0.29 7.18
CA ASN A 117 -14.75 -0.02 7.66
C ASN A 117 -14.96 -1.53 7.64
N ARG A 118 -15.38 -2.03 8.79
CA ARG A 118 -15.69 -3.44 8.99
C ARG A 118 -17.20 -3.57 9.16
N TRP A 119 -17.82 -4.27 8.28
CA TRP A 119 -19.24 -4.61 8.32
C TRP A 119 -19.47 -5.83 9.18
#